data_bf31fc93bf25b49d27b102c4cbf47617
#
_entry.id   bf31fc93bf25b49d27b102c4cbf47617
#
_cell.length_a   1.000
_cell.length_b   1.000
_cell.length_c   1.000
_cell.angle_alpha   90.00
_cell.angle_beta   90.00
_cell.angle_gamma   90.00
#
_symmetry.space_group_name_H-M   'P 1'
#
loop_
_entity.id
_entity.type
_entity.pdbx_description
1 polymer ?
#
loop_
_entity_poly.entity_id
_entity_poly.type
_entity_poly.pdbx_seq_one_letter_code
_entity_poly.pdbx_strand_id
1 'polypeptide(L)'
;MATGKIIRFEPQGPAGTGLVRWPDIPPATLTAGKPVQRGHVYFEDKASGLSAGVWDCTAMTGKLEPYSVNEFMIVLEGAVTIVDARDRAVTIKAGESFLLPKGLPCVWRQDGYVRKFFVIFDDASGKAPPDPAVLEVLRPDPQAALAPSAGPAPELLASPAPTQRDKQYFADLTAQWTVGVWDSTAYHRKTISFPRHELMHILEGEVTLTEEGGPAQTFKAGDTFFVPMGTRCDWRSAGYVRKIYCIMQLKAAVERKEKEAAE
;
A
#
# COMPACT_ATOMS: atom_id res chain seq x y z
N MET A 1 9.78 0.04 22.57
CA MET A 1 9.35 0.30 21.17
C MET A 1 8.20 1.30 21.24
N ALA A 2 8.30 2.42 20.52
CA ALA A 2 7.19 3.37 20.46
C ALA A 2 5.97 2.65 19.86
N THR A 3 4.84 2.70 20.55
CA THR A 3 3.57 2.19 20.03
C THR A 3 3.24 2.99 18.77
N GLY A 4 3.19 2.32 17.62
CA GLY A 4 2.77 2.94 16.37
C GLY A 4 1.36 3.52 16.51
N LYS A 5 1.07 4.58 15.79
CA LYS A 5 -0.28 5.16 15.70
C LYS A 5 -0.89 4.86 14.34
N ILE A 6 -2.21 4.76 14.28
CA ILE A 6 -2.94 4.70 13.02
C ILE A 6 -2.76 6.03 12.30
N ILE A 7 -2.36 5.99 11.04
CA ILE A 7 -2.03 7.17 10.24
C ILE A 7 -3.06 7.33 9.13
N ARG A 8 -3.88 8.37 9.19
CA ARG A 8 -4.75 8.75 8.06
C ARG A 8 -3.89 9.38 6.96
N PHE A 9 -4.06 8.94 5.73
CA PHE A 9 -3.42 9.55 4.58
C PHE A 9 -4.30 10.65 4.01
N GLU A 10 -3.73 11.84 3.86
CA GLU A 10 -4.39 13.02 3.33
C GLU A 10 -3.66 13.50 2.07
N PRO A 11 -4.38 13.80 0.98
CA PRO A 11 -3.75 14.20 -0.30
C PRO A 11 -2.89 15.46 -0.23
N GLN A 12 -3.13 16.33 0.75
CA GLN A 12 -2.45 17.61 0.94
C GLN A 12 -1.40 17.57 2.07
N GLY A 13 -1.01 16.39 2.54
CA GLY A 13 -0.19 16.26 3.74
C GLY A 13 -1.02 16.33 5.03
N PRO A 14 -0.45 16.01 6.21
CA PRO A 14 -1.18 15.92 7.47
C PRO A 14 -1.83 17.25 7.82
N ALA A 15 -3.13 17.22 8.17
CA ALA A 15 -3.93 18.40 8.49
C ALA A 15 -3.91 19.51 7.41
N GLY A 16 -3.72 19.13 6.13
CA GLY A 16 -3.68 20.07 5.01
C GLY A 16 -2.47 21.03 5.01
N THR A 17 -1.38 20.64 5.67
CA THR A 17 -0.16 21.49 5.79
C THR A 17 0.58 21.72 4.48
N GLY A 18 0.19 21.04 3.40
CA GLY A 18 0.84 21.06 2.11
C GLY A 18 1.97 20.04 1.98
N LEU A 19 2.41 19.82 0.75
CA LEU A 19 3.51 18.92 0.44
C LEU A 19 4.82 19.68 0.33
N VAL A 20 5.88 19.11 0.89
CA VAL A 20 7.23 19.69 0.86
C VAL A 20 7.89 19.40 -0.47
N ARG A 21 8.60 20.38 -1.06
CA ARG A 21 9.41 20.15 -2.26
C ARG A 21 10.51 19.13 -1.96
N TRP A 22 10.61 18.13 -2.82
CA TRP A 22 11.67 17.15 -2.81
C TRP A 22 12.80 17.55 -3.76
N PRO A 23 13.99 16.93 -3.64
CA PRO A 23 15.10 17.15 -4.57
C PRO A 23 14.66 16.94 -6.01
N ASP A 24 15.26 17.69 -6.94
CA ASP A 24 14.94 17.59 -8.35
C ASP A 24 15.26 16.19 -8.89
N ILE A 25 14.39 15.67 -9.77
CA ILE A 25 14.66 14.41 -10.46
C ILE A 25 15.87 14.61 -11.38
N PRO A 26 16.89 13.72 -11.30
CA PRO A 26 18.10 13.90 -12.10
C PRO A 26 17.77 13.98 -13.59
N PRO A 27 18.20 15.03 -14.31
CA PRO A 27 17.91 15.16 -15.76
C PRO A 27 18.40 13.98 -16.59
N ALA A 28 19.44 13.28 -16.13
CA ALA A 28 19.97 12.09 -16.78
C ALA A 28 18.99 10.92 -16.84
N THR A 29 17.97 10.87 -15.98
CA THR A 29 16.93 9.81 -15.93
C THR A 29 15.69 10.19 -16.76
N LEU A 30 15.65 11.37 -17.36
CA LEU A 30 14.52 11.88 -18.12
C LEU A 30 14.80 11.92 -19.63
N THR A 31 13.75 11.72 -20.42
CA THR A 31 13.74 11.99 -21.87
C THR A 31 13.00 13.30 -22.17
N ALA A 32 12.09 13.75 -21.29
CA ALA A 32 11.37 15.00 -21.43
C ALA A 32 10.90 15.55 -20.09
N GLY A 33 10.72 16.88 -20.04
CA GLY A 33 10.20 17.60 -18.87
C GLY A 33 11.28 18.21 -18.00
N LYS A 34 10.84 19.10 -17.12
CA LYS A 34 11.59 19.65 -15.97
C LYS A 34 10.67 19.55 -14.75
N PRO A 35 10.48 18.34 -14.22
CA PRO A 35 9.48 18.11 -13.21
C PRO A 35 9.81 18.81 -11.90
N VAL A 36 8.77 19.30 -11.24
CA VAL A 36 8.81 19.74 -9.84
C VAL A 36 8.04 18.73 -9.05
N GLN A 37 8.72 18.07 -8.12
CA GLN A 37 8.10 17.06 -7.25
C GLN A 37 8.00 17.54 -5.80
N ARG A 38 6.92 17.10 -5.13
CA ARG A 38 6.68 17.36 -3.71
C ARG A 38 6.12 16.10 -3.07
N GLY A 39 6.25 16.00 -1.77
CA GLY A 39 5.69 14.87 -1.06
C GLY A 39 5.67 15.04 0.45
N HIS A 40 5.08 14.04 1.10
CA HIS A 40 5.14 13.84 2.53
C HIS A 40 5.23 12.34 2.82
N VAL A 41 6.22 11.94 3.61
CA VAL A 41 6.36 10.55 4.07
C VAL A 41 5.61 10.41 5.38
N TYR A 42 4.53 9.64 5.37
CA TYR A 42 3.71 9.35 6.54
C TYR A 42 4.33 8.28 7.43
N PHE A 43 5.00 7.31 6.82
CA PHE A 43 5.66 6.21 7.50
C PHE A 43 6.97 5.83 6.81
N GLU A 44 8.02 5.61 7.59
CA GLU A 44 9.30 5.10 7.13
C GLU A 44 9.88 4.13 8.14
N ASP A 45 10.28 2.95 7.66
CA ASP A 45 11.14 2.01 8.37
C ASP A 45 12.33 1.67 7.49
N LYS A 46 13.43 2.38 7.72
CA LYS A 46 14.67 2.21 6.95
C LYS A 46 15.27 0.82 7.10
N ALA A 47 15.06 0.17 8.25
CA ALA A 47 15.62 -1.15 8.51
C ALA A 47 14.98 -2.23 7.64
N SER A 48 13.70 -2.09 7.34
CA SER A 48 12.96 -3.00 6.44
C SER A 48 12.89 -2.52 4.99
N GLY A 49 13.34 -1.30 4.68
CA GLY A 49 13.20 -0.71 3.35
C GLY A 49 11.77 -0.30 2.99
N LEU A 50 10.91 -0.11 4.01
CA LEU A 50 9.51 0.25 3.83
C LEU A 50 9.30 1.75 4.00
N SER A 51 8.62 2.39 3.03
CA SER A 51 8.12 3.75 3.18
C SER A 51 6.74 3.90 2.57
N ALA A 52 5.94 4.83 3.11
CA ALA A 52 4.61 5.11 2.63
C ALA A 52 4.28 6.60 2.77
N GLY A 53 3.57 7.15 1.78
CA GLY A 53 3.33 8.59 1.77
C GLY A 53 2.44 9.06 0.64
N VAL A 54 2.53 10.35 0.41
CA VAL A 54 1.89 11.06 -0.71
C VAL A 54 2.97 11.78 -1.52
N TRP A 55 2.81 11.76 -2.83
CA TRP A 55 3.71 12.41 -3.77
C TRP A 55 2.92 13.07 -4.89
N ASP A 56 3.41 14.22 -5.33
CA ASP A 56 2.94 14.85 -6.56
C ASP A 56 4.11 15.32 -7.43
N CYS A 57 3.83 15.45 -8.74
CA CYS A 57 4.82 15.89 -9.68
C CYS A 57 4.16 16.50 -10.93
N THR A 58 4.84 17.48 -11.51
CA THR A 58 4.46 18.05 -12.81
C THR A 58 4.86 17.12 -13.96
N ALA A 59 4.48 17.47 -15.21
CA ALA A 59 4.72 16.64 -16.39
C ALA A 59 6.17 16.20 -16.56
N MET A 60 6.36 14.92 -16.90
CA MET A 60 7.67 14.33 -17.20
C MET A 60 7.56 13.04 -18.02
N THR A 61 8.65 12.69 -18.68
CA THR A 61 8.86 11.36 -19.27
C THR A 61 10.22 10.84 -18.84
N GLY A 62 10.25 9.69 -18.19
CA GLY A 62 11.47 8.97 -17.80
C GLY A 62 12.15 8.27 -18.98
N LYS A 63 13.32 7.72 -18.74
CA LYS A 63 13.96 6.76 -19.63
C LYS A 63 13.40 5.37 -19.41
N LEU A 64 13.60 4.48 -20.39
CA LEU A 64 13.35 3.06 -20.23
C LEU A 64 14.45 2.47 -19.31
N GLU A 65 14.09 2.19 -18.09
CA GLU A 65 15.00 1.63 -17.07
C GLU A 65 14.25 0.60 -16.20
N PRO A 66 14.95 -0.39 -15.62
CA PRO A 66 14.34 -1.27 -14.64
C PRO A 66 13.83 -0.48 -13.44
N TYR A 67 12.58 -0.69 -13.04
CA TYR A 67 12.01 -0.05 -11.85
C TYR A 67 12.76 -0.49 -10.60
N SER A 68 13.24 0.45 -9.80
CA SER A 68 14.24 0.18 -8.76
C SER A 68 13.70 -0.52 -7.52
N VAL A 69 12.39 -0.42 -7.26
CA VAL A 69 11.72 -0.89 -6.04
C VAL A 69 10.40 -1.58 -6.37
N ASN A 70 9.80 -2.27 -5.40
CA ASN A 70 8.38 -2.61 -5.48
C ASN A 70 7.58 -1.39 -5.00
N GLU A 71 6.64 -0.90 -5.79
CA GLU A 71 5.83 0.25 -5.42
C GLU A 71 4.35 0.03 -5.75
N PHE A 72 3.51 0.07 -4.71
CA PHE A 72 2.06 0.13 -4.84
C PHE A 72 1.60 1.59 -4.79
N MET A 73 0.69 1.96 -5.67
CA MET A 73 0.25 3.33 -5.86
C MET A 73 -1.26 3.44 -6.03
N ILE A 74 -1.83 4.53 -5.51
CA ILE A 74 -3.22 4.96 -5.74
C ILE A 74 -3.15 6.36 -6.34
N VAL A 75 -3.61 6.51 -7.57
CA VAL A 75 -3.64 7.82 -8.25
C VAL A 75 -4.80 8.65 -7.71
N LEU A 76 -4.50 9.84 -7.22
CA LEU A 76 -5.47 10.77 -6.62
C LEU A 76 -5.91 11.84 -7.59
N GLU A 77 -4.97 12.27 -8.46
CA GLU A 77 -5.20 13.34 -9.43
C GLU A 77 -4.32 13.10 -10.66
N GLY A 78 -4.85 13.44 -11.84
CA GLY A 78 -4.16 13.28 -13.12
C GLY A 78 -4.18 11.86 -13.64
N ALA A 79 -3.21 11.55 -14.49
CA ALA A 79 -3.01 10.24 -15.08
C ALA A 79 -1.53 9.99 -15.37
N VAL A 80 -1.12 8.73 -15.27
CA VAL A 80 0.21 8.26 -15.63
C VAL A 80 0.09 7.12 -16.64
N THR A 81 0.97 7.09 -17.62
CA THR A 81 1.11 5.96 -18.56
C THR A 81 2.44 5.28 -18.32
N ILE A 82 2.40 3.98 -18.05
CA ILE A 82 3.57 3.13 -17.95
C ILE A 82 3.71 2.39 -19.29
N VAL A 83 4.87 2.53 -19.92
CA VAL A 83 5.18 1.82 -21.18
C VAL A 83 6.31 0.83 -20.89
N ASP A 84 6.06 -0.45 -21.06
CA ASP A 84 7.06 -1.49 -20.81
C ASP A 84 8.03 -1.67 -22.01
N ALA A 85 9.05 -2.49 -21.85
CA ALA A 85 10.04 -2.77 -22.90
C ALA A 85 9.47 -3.48 -24.15
N ARG A 86 8.20 -3.90 -24.11
CA ARG A 86 7.46 -4.50 -25.26
C ARG A 86 6.50 -3.50 -25.89
N ASP A 87 6.66 -2.19 -25.61
CA ASP A 87 5.79 -1.12 -26.07
C ASP A 87 4.32 -1.26 -25.63
N ARG A 88 4.03 -2.04 -24.60
CA ARG A 88 2.69 -2.11 -24.02
C ARG A 88 2.49 -0.92 -23.11
N ALA A 89 1.51 -0.10 -23.44
CA ALA A 89 1.17 1.10 -22.66
C ALA A 89 -0.06 0.84 -21.78
N VAL A 90 0.09 1.10 -20.49
CA VAL A 90 -0.99 1.04 -19.50
C VAL A 90 -1.18 2.42 -18.90
N THR A 91 -2.34 3.03 -19.12
CA THR A 91 -2.68 4.32 -18.52
C THR A 91 -3.52 4.12 -17.28
N ILE A 92 -3.10 4.72 -16.18
CA ILE A 92 -3.75 4.71 -14.87
C ILE A 92 -4.22 6.14 -14.56
N LYS A 93 -5.49 6.28 -14.21
CA LYS A 93 -6.15 7.57 -13.95
C LYS A 93 -6.47 7.75 -12.48
N ALA A 94 -6.84 8.97 -12.10
CA ALA A 94 -7.36 9.26 -10.76
C ALA A 94 -8.47 8.28 -10.34
N GLY A 95 -8.39 7.77 -9.10
CA GLY A 95 -9.25 6.73 -8.55
C GLY A 95 -8.78 5.29 -8.80
N GLU A 96 -7.78 5.07 -9.65
CA GLU A 96 -7.24 3.74 -9.93
C GLU A 96 -5.96 3.46 -9.12
N SER A 97 -5.71 2.19 -8.87
CA SER A 97 -4.51 1.70 -8.20
C SER A 97 -3.70 0.77 -9.10
N PHE A 98 -2.40 0.75 -8.89
CA PHE A 98 -1.49 -0.13 -9.61
C PHE A 98 -0.21 -0.41 -8.81
N LEU A 99 0.54 -1.38 -9.29
CA LEU A 99 1.80 -1.79 -8.72
C LEU A 99 2.83 -1.96 -9.82
N LEU A 100 4.04 -1.44 -9.57
CA LEU A 100 5.23 -1.70 -10.37
C LEU A 100 6.17 -2.61 -9.57
N PRO A 101 6.42 -3.84 -10.04
CA PRO A 101 7.39 -4.72 -9.40
C PRO A 101 8.83 -4.26 -9.68
N LYS A 102 9.70 -4.45 -8.70
CA LYS A 102 11.14 -4.22 -8.84
C LYS A 102 11.70 -5.02 -10.03
N GLY A 103 12.46 -4.35 -10.87
CA GLY A 103 13.08 -4.93 -12.07
C GLY A 103 12.24 -4.79 -13.35
N LEU A 104 10.99 -4.35 -13.30
CA LEU A 104 10.18 -4.11 -14.51
C LEU A 104 10.82 -3.04 -15.38
N PRO A 105 11.31 -3.33 -16.61
CA PRO A 105 11.81 -2.31 -17.51
C PRO A 105 10.64 -1.49 -18.04
N CYS A 106 10.56 -0.22 -17.67
CA CYS A 106 9.46 0.63 -18.09
C CYS A 106 9.84 2.11 -18.18
N VAL A 107 9.03 2.83 -18.94
CA VAL A 107 9.01 4.29 -19.03
C VAL A 107 7.83 4.79 -18.20
N TRP A 108 8.09 5.70 -17.27
CA TRP A 108 7.06 6.51 -16.63
C TRP A 108 6.78 7.74 -17.48
N ARG A 109 5.55 7.93 -17.94
CA ARG A 109 5.13 9.10 -18.70
C ARG A 109 3.88 9.74 -18.10
N GLN A 110 3.95 11.01 -17.79
CA GLN A 110 2.82 11.84 -17.40
C GLN A 110 2.85 13.15 -18.16
N ASP A 111 1.78 13.42 -18.91
CA ASP A 111 1.67 14.61 -19.76
C ASP A 111 1.24 15.86 -18.97
N GLY A 112 0.81 15.66 -17.71
CA GLY A 112 0.35 16.70 -16.81
C GLY A 112 0.76 16.41 -15.35
N TYR A 113 0.11 17.13 -14.46
CA TYR A 113 0.28 16.92 -13.02
C TYR A 113 -0.31 15.58 -12.58
N VAL A 114 0.40 14.89 -11.68
CA VAL A 114 -0.05 13.64 -11.04
C VAL A 114 0.15 13.76 -9.54
N ARG A 115 -0.85 13.33 -8.77
CA ARG A 115 -0.74 13.10 -7.32
C ARG A 115 -1.13 11.67 -7.01
N LYS A 116 -0.36 11.02 -6.12
CA LYS A 116 -0.61 9.63 -5.72
C LYS A 116 -0.28 9.39 -4.24
N PHE A 117 -0.95 8.44 -3.62
CA PHE A 117 -0.41 7.73 -2.46
C PHE A 117 0.54 6.63 -2.95
N PHE A 118 1.53 6.32 -2.13
CA PHE A 118 2.49 5.26 -2.43
C PHE A 118 2.83 4.43 -1.20
N VAL A 119 3.17 3.17 -1.44
CA VAL A 119 3.90 2.30 -0.51
C VAL A 119 5.05 1.70 -1.30
N ILE A 120 6.27 1.99 -0.87
CA ILE A 120 7.51 1.50 -1.45
C ILE A 120 8.10 0.43 -0.54
N PHE A 121 8.52 -0.66 -1.14
CA PHE A 121 9.34 -1.69 -0.51
C PHE A 121 10.61 -1.89 -1.32
N ASP A 122 11.73 -1.44 -0.76
CA ASP A 122 13.06 -1.68 -1.30
C ASP A 122 13.69 -2.90 -0.61
N ASP A 123 13.50 -4.05 -1.24
CA ASP A 123 14.04 -5.31 -0.73
C ASP A 123 15.57 -5.30 -0.73
N ALA A 124 16.16 -5.28 0.47
CA ALA A 124 17.60 -5.34 0.69
C ALA A 124 18.16 -6.79 0.74
N SER A 125 17.35 -7.81 0.44
CA SER A 125 17.78 -9.22 0.50
C SER A 125 18.86 -9.58 -0.53
N GLY A 126 19.10 -8.72 -1.52
CA GLY A 126 20.03 -8.96 -2.62
C GLY A 126 19.56 -10.03 -3.60
N LYS A 127 18.33 -10.52 -3.50
CA LYS A 127 17.74 -11.43 -4.48
C LYS A 127 17.65 -10.75 -5.83
N ALA A 128 18.10 -11.42 -6.87
CA ALA A 128 17.95 -10.93 -8.23
C ALA A 128 16.46 -10.76 -8.55
N PRO A 129 16.05 -9.66 -9.23
CA PRO A 129 14.70 -9.53 -9.75
C PRO A 129 14.32 -10.74 -10.62
N PRO A 130 13.03 -11.05 -10.74
CA PRO A 130 12.55 -12.05 -11.71
C PRO A 130 12.98 -11.68 -13.12
N ASP A 131 12.92 -12.65 -14.03
CA ASP A 131 13.11 -12.38 -15.46
C ASP A 131 12.21 -11.21 -15.88
N PRO A 132 12.75 -10.11 -16.43
CA PRO A 132 11.97 -8.98 -16.91
C PRO A 132 10.85 -9.37 -17.88
N ALA A 133 10.99 -10.50 -18.58
CA ALA A 133 9.99 -11.00 -19.52
C ALA A 133 8.66 -11.43 -18.85
N VAL A 134 8.69 -11.76 -17.56
CA VAL A 134 7.46 -12.15 -16.80
C VAL A 134 6.88 -11.00 -15.98
N LEU A 135 7.58 -9.86 -15.91
CA LEU A 135 7.12 -8.70 -15.17
C LEU A 135 6.13 -7.87 -15.99
N GLU A 136 5.13 -7.33 -15.31
CA GLU A 136 4.13 -6.45 -15.90
C GLU A 136 3.58 -5.44 -14.87
N VAL A 137 2.90 -4.41 -15.36
CA VAL A 137 2.12 -3.50 -14.51
C VAL A 137 0.93 -4.27 -13.97
N LEU A 138 0.82 -4.37 -12.65
CA LEU A 138 -0.28 -5.04 -12.00
C LEU A 138 -1.34 -4.03 -11.55
N ARG A 139 -2.61 -4.34 -11.83
CA ARG A 139 -3.74 -3.48 -11.45
C ARG A 139 -4.72 -4.32 -10.62
N PRO A 140 -4.75 -4.16 -9.29
CA PRO A 140 -5.79 -4.77 -8.48
C PRO A 140 -7.17 -4.31 -8.95
N ASP A 141 -8.01 -5.25 -9.38
CA ASP A 141 -9.39 -4.95 -9.79
C ASP A 141 -10.26 -4.80 -8.52
N PRO A 142 -10.80 -3.60 -8.26
CA PRO A 142 -11.63 -3.36 -7.09
C PRO A 142 -12.94 -4.15 -7.09
N GLN A 143 -13.38 -4.65 -8.25
CA GLN A 143 -14.60 -5.43 -8.40
C GLN A 143 -14.36 -6.94 -8.58
N ALA A 144 -13.11 -7.40 -8.42
CA ALA A 144 -12.76 -8.80 -8.62
C ALA A 144 -13.61 -9.76 -7.78
N ALA A 145 -13.92 -10.92 -8.32
CA ALA A 145 -14.40 -12.04 -7.53
C ALA A 145 -13.29 -12.48 -6.55
N LEU A 146 -13.64 -12.62 -5.27
CA LEU A 146 -12.74 -13.01 -4.20
C LEU A 146 -13.02 -14.44 -3.74
N ALA A 147 -11.97 -15.17 -3.38
CA ALA A 147 -12.07 -16.51 -2.79
C ALA A 147 -12.25 -16.43 -1.27
N PRO A 148 -12.93 -17.41 -0.64
CA PRO A 148 -13.00 -17.50 0.82
C PRO A 148 -11.61 -17.45 1.45
N SER A 149 -11.48 -16.70 2.54
CA SER A 149 -10.25 -16.59 3.33
C SER A 149 -10.52 -16.78 4.81
N ALA A 150 -9.46 -17.10 5.58
CA ALA A 150 -9.56 -17.30 7.01
C ALA A 150 -9.92 -15.98 7.72
N GLY A 151 -10.91 -16.04 8.60
CA GLY A 151 -11.26 -14.96 9.52
C GLY A 151 -10.33 -14.88 10.72
N PRO A 152 -10.55 -13.89 11.61
CA PRO A 152 -9.87 -13.83 12.90
C PRO A 152 -10.18 -15.07 13.76
N ALA A 153 -9.21 -15.49 14.57
CA ALA A 153 -9.42 -16.55 15.54
C ALA A 153 -10.57 -16.20 16.50
N PRO A 154 -11.42 -17.19 16.89
CA PRO A 154 -12.63 -16.91 17.69
C PRO A 154 -12.39 -16.14 18.98
N GLU A 155 -11.28 -16.39 19.67
CA GLU A 155 -10.90 -15.73 20.91
C GLU A 155 -10.61 -14.22 20.74
N LEU A 156 -10.28 -13.80 19.52
CA LEU A 156 -10.06 -12.39 19.17
C LEU A 156 -11.36 -11.65 18.85
N LEU A 157 -12.48 -12.35 18.73
CA LEU A 157 -13.75 -11.74 18.35
C LEU A 157 -14.55 -11.27 19.56
N ALA A 158 -15.21 -10.13 19.40
CA ALA A 158 -16.25 -9.60 20.30
C ALA A 158 -17.63 -9.58 19.61
N SER A 159 -17.76 -10.25 18.48
CA SER A 159 -18.97 -10.45 17.70
C SER A 159 -18.99 -11.86 17.10
N PRO A 160 -20.07 -12.29 16.42
CA PRO A 160 -20.04 -13.49 15.60
C PRO A 160 -18.90 -13.46 14.57
N ALA A 161 -18.43 -14.64 14.16
CA ALA A 161 -17.38 -14.77 13.16
C ALA A 161 -17.83 -14.19 11.80
N PRO A 162 -17.00 -13.37 11.14
CA PRO A 162 -17.32 -12.83 9.82
C PRO A 162 -17.08 -13.88 8.73
N THR A 163 -17.72 -13.67 7.58
CA THR A 163 -17.29 -14.26 6.31
C THR A 163 -16.30 -13.33 5.67
N GLN A 164 -15.09 -13.82 5.39
CA GLN A 164 -14.02 -13.05 4.75
C GLN A 164 -13.63 -13.68 3.42
N ARG A 165 -13.21 -12.83 2.47
CA ARG A 165 -12.74 -13.27 1.16
C ARG A 165 -11.55 -12.41 0.76
N ASP A 166 -10.67 -12.98 -0.05
CA ASP A 166 -9.42 -12.35 -0.47
C ASP A 166 -9.05 -12.71 -1.91
N LYS A 167 -8.30 -11.83 -2.56
CA LYS A 167 -7.56 -12.08 -3.78
C LYS A 167 -6.23 -11.34 -3.74
N GLN A 168 -5.15 -12.07 -3.57
CA GLN A 168 -3.80 -11.53 -3.67
C GLN A 168 -3.43 -11.37 -5.14
N TYR A 169 -2.96 -10.18 -5.50
CA TYR A 169 -2.48 -9.84 -6.83
C TYR A 169 -0.97 -9.93 -6.96
N PHE A 170 -0.27 -9.68 -5.87
CA PHE A 170 1.20 -9.68 -5.86
C PHE A 170 1.76 -10.16 -4.53
N ALA A 171 2.89 -10.86 -4.61
CA ALA A 171 3.82 -11.07 -3.52
C ALA A 171 5.23 -10.82 -4.05
N ASP A 172 6.05 -10.10 -3.31
CA ASP A 172 7.45 -9.91 -3.64
C ASP A 172 8.27 -11.22 -3.49
N LEU A 173 9.50 -11.23 -3.96
CA LEU A 173 10.38 -12.42 -3.92
C LEU A 173 10.66 -12.94 -2.52
N THR A 174 10.49 -12.10 -1.50
CA THR A 174 10.68 -12.50 -0.10
C THR A 174 9.39 -13.02 0.53
N ALA A 175 8.25 -12.83 -0.15
CA ALA A 175 6.89 -13.06 0.34
C ALA A 175 6.56 -12.26 1.63
N GLN A 176 7.28 -11.15 1.86
CA GLN A 176 7.03 -10.26 2.98
C GLN A 176 6.08 -9.10 2.61
N TRP A 177 6.08 -8.71 1.34
CA TRP A 177 5.29 -7.59 0.85
C TRP A 177 4.24 -8.08 -0.16
N THR A 178 2.97 -7.84 0.14
CA THR A 178 1.84 -8.35 -0.64
C THR A 178 0.82 -7.25 -0.90
N VAL A 179 0.14 -7.33 -2.06
CA VAL A 179 -0.95 -6.44 -2.44
C VAL A 179 -2.14 -7.26 -2.87
N GLY A 180 -3.35 -6.86 -2.44
CA GLY A 180 -4.57 -7.57 -2.79
C GLY A 180 -5.83 -6.77 -2.52
N VAL A 181 -6.96 -7.44 -2.75
CA VAL A 181 -8.32 -6.98 -2.45
C VAL A 181 -8.94 -7.95 -1.45
N TRP A 182 -9.57 -7.40 -0.43
CA TRP A 182 -10.20 -8.16 0.64
C TRP A 182 -11.56 -7.58 0.98
N ASP A 183 -12.48 -8.45 1.40
CA ASP A 183 -13.76 -8.04 1.95
C ASP A 183 -14.19 -8.87 3.17
N SER A 184 -15.15 -8.35 3.92
CA SER A 184 -15.71 -8.98 5.10
C SER A 184 -17.14 -8.52 5.36
N THR A 185 -17.94 -9.43 5.91
CA THR A 185 -19.18 -9.04 6.60
C THR A 185 -18.86 -8.30 7.90
N ALA A 186 -19.86 -7.72 8.55
CA ALA A 186 -19.73 -7.01 9.82
C ALA A 186 -19.05 -7.87 10.90
N TYR A 187 -18.12 -7.28 11.64
CA TYR A 187 -17.54 -7.91 12.82
C TYR A 187 -16.83 -6.91 13.74
N HIS A 188 -16.59 -7.35 14.98
CA HIS A 188 -15.78 -6.65 15.97
C HIS A 188 -14.64 -7.57 16.44
N ARG A 189 -13.38 -7.18 16.15
CA ARG A 189 -12.17 -7.78 16.69
C ARG A 189 -11.68 -6.97 17.88
N LYS A 190 -11.42 -7.65 18.99
CA LYS A 190 -10.83 -7.07 20.21
C LYS A 190 -9.51 -6.36 19.90
N THR A 191 -9.06 -5.51 20.81
CA THR A 191 -7.74 -4.87 20.72
C THR A 191 -6.64 -5.94 20.71
N ILE A 192 -5.79 -5.86 19.68
CA ILE A 192 -4.58 -6.68 19.56
C ILE A 192 -3.37 -5.80 19.23
N SER A 193 -2.16 -6.32 19.44
CA SER A 193 -0.98 -5.76 18.79
C SER A 193 -1.04 -6.12 17.30
N PHE A 194 -1.12 -5.10 16.43
CA PHE A 194 -1.29 -5.32 14.99
C PHE A 194 -0.07 -6.05 14.42
N PRO A 195 -0.23 -7.20 13.76
CA PRO A 195 0.87 -8.13 13.51
C PRO A 195 1.80 -7.75 12.36
N ARG A 196 1.47 -6.71 11.60
CA ARG A 196 2.12 -6.33 10.35
C ARG A 196 1.98 -4.83 10.09
N HIS A 197 2.71 -4.30 9.14
CA HIS A 197 2.41 -3.00 8.55
C HIS A 197 1.36 -3.18 7.46
N GLU A 198 0.34 -2.33 7.42
CA GLU A 198 -0.71 -2.45 6.40
C GLU A 198 -1.25 -1.08 6.00
N LEU A 199 -1.13 -0.74 4.70
CA LEU A 199 -1.94 0.30 4.10
C LEU A 199 -3.28 -0.30 3.68
N MET A 200 -4.35 0.41 3.99
CA MET A 200 -5.72 0.07 3.63
C MET A 200 -6.37 1.24 2.89
N HIS A 201 -6.94 0.96 1.73
CA HIS A 201 -7.80 1.88 0.99
C HIS A 201 -9.19 1.30 0.94
N ILE A 202 -10.15 1.98 1.56
CA ILE A 202 -11.54 1.51 1.66
C ILE A 202 -12.25 1.74 0.32
N LEU A 203 -12.76 0.67 -0.27
CA LEU A 203 -13.52 0.70 -1.53
C LEU A 203 -15.02 0.81 -1.27
N GLU A 204 -15.52 0.11 -0.22
CA GLU A 204 -16.93 0.06 0.14
C GLU A 204 -17.08 -0.12 1.65
N GLY A 205 -18.15 0.47 2.21
CA GLY A 205 -18.45 0.42 3.64
C GLY A 205 -17.58 1.35 4.47
N GLU A 206 -17.52 1.06 5.76
CA GLU A 206 -16.73 1.81 6.73
C GLU A 206 -16.20 0.92 7.84
N VAL A 207 -15.10 1.34 8.43
CA VAL A 207 -14.50 0.68 9.59
C VAL A 207 -14.09 1.72 10.62
N THR A 208 -14.28 1.40 11.88
CA THR A 208 -13.76 2.17 13.01
C THR A 208 -12.67 1.38 13.69
N LEU A 209 -11.52 1.99 13.88
CA LEU A 209 -10.42 1.49 14.70
C LEU A 209 -10.24 2.39 15.92
N THR A 210 -10.02 1.78 17.07
CA THR A 210 -9.73 2.50 18.31
C THR A 210 -8.36 2.05 18.82
N GLU A 211 -7.42 2.99 18.88
CA GLU A 211 -6.14 2.72 19.54
C GLU A 211 -6.34 2.58 21.05
N GLU A 212 -5.55 1.73 21.68
CA GLU A 212 -5.59 1.56 23.14
C GLU A 212 -5.28 2.89 23.82
N GLY A 213 -6.27 3.42 24.58
CA GLY A 213 -6.17 4.73 25.24
C GLY A 213 -6.31 5.94 24.31
N GLY A 214 -6.63 5.74 23.03
CA GLY A 214 -6.81 6.79 22.03
C GLY A 214 -8.26 6.99 21.59
N PRO A 215 -8.53 8.00 20.77
CA PRO A 215 -9.85 8.22 20.19
C PRO A 215 -10.14 7.19 19.08
N ALA A 216 -11.42 6.90 18.90
CA ALA A 216 -11.88 6.12 17.76
C ALA A 216 -11.71 6.92 16.46
N GLN A 217 -11.22 6.25 15.42
CA GLN A 217 -11.09 6.82 14.07
C GLN A 217 -11.91 5.98 13.09
N THR A 218 -12.82 6.63 12.37
CA THR A 218 -13.64 5.99 11.33
C THR A 218 -13.09 6.31 9.96
N PHE A 219 -12.98 5.26 9.13
CA PHE A 219 -12.54 5.31 7.74
C PHE A 219 -13.64 4.73 6.87
N LYS A 220 -14.02 5.46 5.82
CA LYS A 220 -15.11 5.12 4.90
C LYS A 220 -14.60 4.99 3.46
N ALA A 221 -15.46 4.57 2.56
CA ALA A 221 -15.13 4.48 1.13
C ALA A 221 -14.43 5.76 0.63
N GLY A 222 -13.28 5.58 -0.03
CA GLY A 222 -12.34 6.61 -0.49
C GLY A 222 -11.24 6.97 0.52
N ASP A 223 -11.36 6.63 1.80
CA ASP A 223 -10.31 6.88 2.78
C ASP A 223 -9.14 5.90 2.63
N THR A 224 -7.94 6.41 2.86
CA THR A 224 -6.70 5.63 2.93
C THR A 224 -6.05 5.84 4.28
N PHE A 225 -5.58 4.77 4.89
CA PHE A 225 -4.88 4.82 6.16
C PHE A 225 -3.84 3.71 6.28
N PHE A 226 -2.89 3.90 7.19
CA PHE A 226 -1.82 2.96 7.44
C PHE A 226 -1.80 2.58 8.93
N VAL A 227 -1.69 1.28 9.19
CA VAL A 227 -1.55 0.73 10.54
C VAL A 227 -0.15 0.13 10.67
N PRO A 228 0.76 0.77 11.43
CA PRO A 228 2.08 0.21 11.70
C PRO A 228 1.99 -1.08 12.51
N MET A 229 2.92 -2.01 12.27
CA MET A 229 3.09 -3.20 13.10
C MET A 229 3.31 -2.80 14.57
N GLY A 230 2.69 -3.54 15.49
CA GLY A 230 2.76 -3.25 16.92
C GLY A 230 1.73 -2.25 17.44
N THR A 231 1.00 -1.54 16.57
CA THR A 231 -0.11 -0.66 16.98
C THR A 231 -1.16 -1.48 17.72
N ARG A 232 -1.49 -1.08 18.96
CA ARG A 232 -2.55 -1.73 19.72
C ARG A 232 -3.88 -1.10 19.39
N CYS A 233 -4.70 -1.81 18.63
CA CYS A 233 -6.01 -1.31 18.20
C CYS A 233 -7.05 -2.44 18.04
N ASP A 234 -8.32 -2.06 18.14
CA ASP A 234 -9.45 -2.89 17.76
C ASP A 234 -9.78 -2.73 16.25
N TRP A 235 -10.80 -3.44 15.81
CA TRP A 235 -11.44 -3.29 14.50
C TRP A 235 -12.94 -3.45 14.67
N ARG A 236 -13.72 -2.50 14.20
CA ARG A 236 -15.17 -2.58 14.25
C ARG A 236 -15.78 -2.13 12.92
N SER A 237 -16.51 -3.02 12.28
CA SER A 237 -17.36 -2.71 11.14
C SER A 237 -18.81 -3.10 11.44
N ALA A 238 -19.74 -2.16 11.26
CA ALA A 238 -21.17 -2.41 11.47
C ALA A 238 -21.83 -3.08 10.27
N GLY A 239 -21.21 -3.03 9.10
CA GLY A 239 -21.68 -3.61 7.84
C GLY A 239 -20.54 -4.25 7.06
N TYR A 240 -20.82 -4.52 5.80
CA TYR A 240 -19.85 -5.02 4.83
C TYR A 240 -18.75 -3.98 4.62
N VAL A 241 -17.51 -4.46 4.48
CA VAL A 241 -16.33 -3.64 4.15
C VAL A 241 -15.55 -4.31 3.05
N ARG A 242 -15.15 -3.54 2.04
CA ARG A 242 -14.22 -3.96 1.00
C ARG A 242 -13.05 -2.98 0.92
N LYS A 243 -11.84 -3.48 0.76
CA LYS A 243 -10.62 -2.67 0.69
C LYS A 243 -9.59 -3.25 -0.27
N ILE A 244 -8.73 -2.38 -0.79
CA ILE A 244 -7.41 -2.76 -1.29
C ILE A 244 -6.45 -2.69 -0.11
N TYR A 245 -5.55 -3.65 -0.02
CA TYR A 245 -4.49 -3.67 0.99
C TYR A 245 -3.11 -3.74 0.35
N CYS A 246 -2.13 -3.16 1.06
CA CYS A 246 -0.72 -3.38 0.84
C CYS A 246 -0.10 -3.72 2.20
N ILE A 247 0.38 -4.95 2.33
CA ILE A 247 0.85 -5.53 3.59
C ILE A 247 2.35 -5.74 3.54
N MET A 248 3.04 -5.37 4.64
CA MET A 248 4.40 -5.79 4.92
C MET A 248 4.42 -6.60 6.21
N GLN A 249 4.80 -7.87 6.11
CA GLN A 249 4.92 -8.79 7.24
C GLN A 249 6.33 -9.35 7.32
N LEU A 250 7.10 -8.87 8.30
CA LEU A 250 8.49 -9.27 8.48
C LEU A 250 8.58 -10.74 8.91
N LYS A 251 9.40 -11.55 8.23
CA LYS A 251 9.58 -12.99 8.54
C LYS A 251 10.04 -13.24 9.97
N ALA A 252 10.97 -12.46 10.49
CA ALA A 252 11.44 -12.58 11.87
C ALA A 252 10.33 -12.38 12.92
N ALA A 253 9.26 -11.65 12.59
CA ALA A 253 8.09 -11.50 13.45
C ALA A 253 7.18 -12.73 13.42
N VAL A 254 7.14 -13.46 12.31
CA VAL A 254 6.40 -14.73 12.15
C VAL A 254 7.10 -15.84 12.92
N GLU A 255 8.40 -16.03 12.70
CA GLU A 255 9.20 -17.06 13.36
C GLU A 255 9.20 -16.92 14.89
N ARG A 256 9.18 -15.66 15.42
CA ARG A 256 9.08 -15.42 16.86
C ARG A 256 7.72 -15.85 17.41
N LYS A 257 6.63 -15.56 16.71
CA LYS A 257 5.27 -15.97 17.12
C LYS A 257 5.06 -17.47 17.06
N GLU A 258 5.63 -18.13 16.05
CA GLU A 258 5.58 -19.59 15.94
C GLU A 258 6.35 -20.27 17.08
N LYS A 259 7.47 -19.69 17.52
CA LYS A 259 8.21 -20.17 18.70
C LYS A 259 7.47 -19.91 20.02
N GLU A 260 6.90 -18.70 20.20
CA GLU A 260 6.11 -18.36 21.39
C GLU A 260 4.79 -19.15 21.49
N ALA A 261 4.26 -19.66 20.38
CA ALA A 261 3.07 -20.53 20.37
C ALA A 261 3.39 -22.02 20.54
N ALA A 262 4.66 -22.41 20.41
CA ALA A 262 5.14 -23.78 20.57
C ALA A 262 5.72 -24.06 21.98
N GLU A 263 5.90 -23.02 22.79
CA GLU A 263 6.27 -23.08 24.23
C GLU A 263 5.01 -22.94 25.11
#